data_812997894103b98233827f08323a391e
#
_entry.id   812997894103b98233827f08323a391e
#
_cell.length_a   1.000
_cell.length_b   1.000
_cell.length_c   1.000
_cell.angle_alpha   90.00
_cell.angle_beta   90.00
_cell.angle_gamma   90.00
#
_symmetry.space_group_name_H-M   'P 1'
#
loop_
_entity.id
_entity.type
_entity.pdbx_description
1 polymer ?
#
loop_
_entity_poly.entity_id
_entity_poly.type
_entity_poly.pdbx_seq_one_letter_code
_entity_poly.pdbx_strand_id
1 'polypeptide(L)'
;MPLHLLFKSLQRRKVVTALLLIQLAMTFALLLNSILLAQQTRQQLQQPTGLPLQQTLQVQLKPTTIALRQYPALGDLLIRQLAAVRAIPGVEAVAYSNQGPLLQGGNNGNVHDPDREELSKANSVPLYTVSADFFNVLQLPVLAGELPQSEIAVDAAAPSPVVLTQSLADKVFDDQPAA
;
A
#
# COMPACT_ATOMS: atom_id res chain seq x y z
N MET A 1 53.30 21.99 9.87
CA MET A 1 53.97 20.69 9.82
C MET A 1 54.08 20.26 8.39
N PRO A 2 55.26 19.88 7.90
CA PRO A 2 55.41 19.50 6.50
C PRO A 2 54.78 18.14 6.22
N LEU A 3 53.80 18.12 5.38
CA LEU A 3 53.04 16.94 4.92
C LEU A 3 53.90 15.75 4.48
N HIS A 4 55.14 16.03 3.99
CA HIS A 4 56.04 14.97 3.55
C HIS A 4 56.57 14.09 4.67
N LEU A 5 56.71 14.63 5.90
CA LEU A 5 57.12 13.84 7.07
C LEU A 5 56.05 12.88 7.54
N LEU A 6 54.77 13.28 7.43
CA LEU A 6 53.64 12.39 7.71
C LEU A 6 53.59 11.24 6.70
N PHE A 7 53.81 11.51 5.43
CA PHE A 7 53.83 10.48 4.39
C PHE A 7 54.95 9.45 4.59
N LYS A 8 56.15 9.93 4.98
CA LYS A 8 57.31 9.07 5.27
C LYS A 8 57.11 8.21 6.54
N SER A 9 56.40 8.73 7.53
CA SER A 9 55.99 7.99 8.73
C SER A 9 54.96 6.89 8.42
N LEU A 10 53.96 7.19 7.59
CA LEU A 10 52.94 6.26 7.13
C LEU A 10 53.54 5.08 6.34
N GLN A 11 54.52 5.33 5.46
CA GLN A 11 55.21 4.29 4.72
C GLN A 11 56.02 3.30 5.57
N ARG A 12 56.51 3.76 6.74
CA ARG A 12 57.29 2.87 7.66
C ARG A 12 56.38 1.93 8.48
N ARG A 13 55.10 2.29 8.67
CA ARG A 13 54.13 1.47 9.44
C ARG A 13 53.04 0.91 8.56
N LYS A 14 53.41 0.06 7.61
CA LYS A 14 52.50 -0.45 6.57
C LYS A 14 51.20 -1.07 7.09
N VAL A 15 51.29 -1.84 8.20
CA VAL A 15 50.10 -2.49 8.78
C VAL A 15 49.12 -1.46 9.35
N VAL A 16 49.62 -0.48 10.10
CA VAL A 16 48.77 0.58 10.72
C VAL A 16 48.14 1.42 9.62
N THR A 17 48.89 1.76 8.57
CA THR A 17 48.39 2.53 7.44
C THR A 17 47.28 1.75 6.66
N ALA A 18 47.50 0.46 6.47
CA ALA A 18 46.48 -0.40 5.82
C ALA A 18 45.18 -0.47 6.64
N LEU A 19 45.28 -0.63 7.96
CA LEU A 19 44.13 -0.62 8.86
C LEU A 19 43.36 0.70 8.81
N LEU A 20 44.08 1.83 8.85
CA LEU A 20 43.48 3.17 8.78
C LEU A 20 42.74 3.37 7.40
N LEU A 21 43.35 2.92 6.30
CA LEU A 21 42.74 3.01 4.98
C LEU A 21 41.46 2.15 4.88
N ILE A 22 41.52 0.93 5.43
CA ILE A 22 40.32 0.04 5.46
C ILE A 22 39.21 0.70 6.31
N GLN A 23 39.54 1.22 7.47
CA GLN A 23 38.57 1.90 8.34
C GLN A 23 37.98 3.13 7.64
N LEU A 24 38.81 3.94 6.99
CA LEU A 24 38.34 5.10 6.25
C LEU A 24 37.44 4.70 5.08
N ALA A 25 37.81 3.67 4.34
CA ALA A 25 37.01 3.14 3.23
C ALA A 25 35.64 2.62 3.71
N MET A 26 35.61 1.86 4.81
CA MET A 26 34.35 1.39 5.42
C MET A 26 33.46 2.56 5.85
N THR A 27 34.02 3.55 6.54
CA THR A 27 33.27 4.73 6.98
C THR A 27 32.70 5.48 5.78
N PHE A 28 33.49 5.67 4.75
CA PHE A 28 33.04 6.36 3.53
C PHE A 28 31.96 5.57 2.78
N ALA A 29 32.08 4.24 2.70
CA ALA A 29 31.06 3.38 2.12
C ALA A 29 29.72 3.46 2.87
N LEU A 30 29.75 3.48 4.21
CA LEU A 30 28.56 3.64 5.04
C LEU A 30 27.90 5.01 4.86
N LEU A 31 28.70 6.07 4.79
CA LEU A 31 28.20 7.42 4.54
C LEU A 31 27.53 7.54 3.16
N LEU A 32 28.17 7.01 2.12
CA LEU A 32 27.59 6.99 0.77
C LEU A 32 26.28 6.21 0.74
N ASN A 33 26.24 5.03 1.33
CA ASN A 33 25.03 4.23 1.42
C ASN A 33 23.90 4.98 2.15
N SER A 34 24.21 5.66 3.25
CA SER A 34 23.24 6.45 4.00
C SER A 34 22.68 7.61 3.20
N ILE A 35 23.52 8.30 2.43
CA ILE A 35 23.10 9.41 1.54
C ILE A 35 22.20 8.87 0.43
N LEU A 36 22.57 7.76 -0.22
CA LEU A 36 21.78 7.14 -1.27
C LEU A 36 20.42 6.70 -0.76
N LEU A 37 20.38 6.06 0.42
CA LEU A 37 19.13 5.63 1.04
C LEU A 37 18.23 6.83 1.38
N ALA A 38 18.80 7.90 1.93
CA ALA A 38 18.06 9.12 2.22
C ALA A 38 17.47 9.76 0.95
N GLN A 39 18.24 9.78 -0.15
CA GLN A 39 17.77 10.28 -1.44
C GLN A 39 16.64 9.41 -2.01
N GLN A 40 16.78 8.09 -1.99
CA GLN A 40 15.74 7.16 -2.44
C GLN A 40 14.45 7.32 -1.63
N THR A 41 14.57 7.38 -0.31
CA THR A 41 13.41 7.60 0.58
C THR A 41 12.71 8.92 0.27
N ARG A 42 13.49 9.99 0.09
CA ARG A 42 12.94 11.30 -0.27
C ARG A 42 12.21 11.27 -1.62
N GLN A 43 12.77 10.60 -2.62
CA GLN A 43 12.14 10.44 -3.94
C GLN A 43 10.84 9.66 -3.82
N GLN A 44 10.79 8.57 -3.05
CA GLN A 44 9.58 7.79 -2.80
C GLN A 44 8.48 8.61 -2.11
N LEU A 45 8.85 9.40 -1.10
CA LEU A 45 7.91 10.27 -0.39
C LEU A 45 7.37 11.42 -1.25
N GLN A 46 8.09 11.82 -2.29
CA GLN A 46 7.67 12.89 -3.21
C GLN A 46 6.88 12.37 -4.41
N GLN A 47 6.76 11.07 -4.59
CA GLN A 47 5.93 10.51 -5.66
C GLN A 47 4.46 10.87 -5.45
N PRO A 48 3.78 11.39 -6.48
CA PRO A 48 2.35 11.64 -6.38
C PRO A 48 1.63 10.31 -6.18
N THR A 49 0.85 10.22 -5.13
CA THR A 49 0.07 9.01 -4.81
C THR A 49 -1.13 8.82 -5.74
N GLY A 50 -1.50 9.84 -6.51
CA GLY A 50 -2.72 9.84 -7.31
C GLY A 50 -4.02 9.94 -6.49
N LEU A 51 -3.91 10.07 -5.18
CA LEU A 51 -5.04 10.13 -4.27
C LEU A 51 -5.21 11.54 -3.67
N PRO A 52 -6.44 12.00 -3.40
CA PRO A 52 -6.73 13.31 -2.83
C PRO A 52 -6.45 13.35 -1.31
N LEU A 53 -5.21 13.06 -0.90
CA LEU A 53 -4.84 12.89 0.52
C LEU A 53 -5.06 14.14 1.38
N GLN A 54 -5.02 15.33 0.80
CA GLN A 54 -5.22 16.58 1.54
C GLN A 54 -6.69 16.79 1.95
N GLN A 55 -7.62 16.13 1.28
CA GLN A 55 -9.06 16.22 1.50
C GLN A 55 -9.64 14.96 2.11
N THR A 56 -8.83 13.92 2.32
CA THR A 56 -9.27 12.62 2.80
C THR A 56 -8.80 12.40 4.23
N LEU A 57 -9.73 12.07 5.12
CA LEU A 57 -9.46 11.67 6.49
C LEU A 57 -9.72 10.16 6.64
N GLN A 58 -8.74 9.43 7.14
CA GLN A 58 -8.90 8.04 7.49
C GLN A 58 -9.16 7.89 8.99
N VAL A 59 -10.27 7.25 9.34
CA VAL A 59 -10.63 6.93 10.72
C VAL A 59 -10.60 5.42 10.91
N GLN A 60 -9.77 4.93 11.82
CA GLN A 60 -9.71 3.53 12.15
C GLN A 60 -10.66 3.17 13.28
N LEU A 61 -11.61 2.30 13.02
CA LEU A 61 -12.57 1.79 13.99
C LEU A 61 -12.15 0.41 14.47
N LYS A 62 -12.10 0.23 15.79
CA LYS A 62 -11.83 -1.08 16.41
C LYS A 62 -13.00 -1.45 17.29
N PRO A 63 -13.89 -2.37 16.87
CA PRO A 63 -14.95 -2.86 17.73
C PRO A 63 -14.35 -3.49 19.00
N THR A 64 -14.81 -3.06 20.16
CA THR A 64 -14.29 -3.49 21.47
C THR A 64 -14.76 -4.90 21.83
N THR A 65 -15.93 -5.29 21.35
CA THR A 65 -16.55 -6.59 21.68
C THR A 65 -16.43 -7.55 20.50
N ILE A 66 -16.14 -8.80 20.78
CA ILE A 66 -16.02 -9.86 19.75
C ILE A 66 -17.32 -10.03 18.97
N ALA A 67 -18.47 -9.93 19.62
CA ALA A 67 -19.78 -10.03 18.98
C ALA A 67 -19.99 -8.98 17.87
N LEU A 68 -19.42 -7.78 18.02
CA LEU A 68 -19.50 -6.71 17.02
C LEU A 68 -18.51 -6.90 15.84
N ARG A 69 -17.68 -7.92 15.88
CA ARG A 69 -16.73 -8.26 14.81
C ARG A 69 -17.28 -9.31 13.85
N GLN A 70 -18.46 -9.84 14.13
CA GLN A 70 -19.10 -10.88 13.34
C GLN A 70 -20.36 -10.35 12.64
N TYR A 71 -20.65 -10.87 11.45
CA TYR A 71 -21.91 -10.61 10.78
C TYR A 71 -23.07 -11.33 11.48
N PRO A 72 -24.29 -10.75 11.52
CA PRO A 72 -24.69 -9.47 10.88
C PRO A 72 -24.35 -8.21 11.69
N ALA A 73 -24.00 -8.31 12.97
CA ALA A 73 -23.79 -7.16 13.86
C ALA A 73 -22.73 -6.16 13.36
N LEU A 74 -21.69 -6.66 12.69
CA LEU A 74 -20.67 -5.81 12.07
C LEU A 74 -21.27 -4.96 10.93
N GLY A 75 -22.10 -5.57 10.09
CA GLY A 75 -22.76 -4.87 8.98
C GLY A 75 -23.64 -3.72 9.48
N ASP A 76 -24.51 -4.00 10.46
CA ASP A 76 -25.38 -2.99 11.06
C ASP A 76 -24.59 -1.85 11.73
N LEU A 77 -23.46 -2.20 12.36
CA LEU A 77 -22.58 -1.20 12.98
C LEU A 77 -21.98 -0.28 11.92
N LEU A 78 -21.44 -0.85 10.83
CA LEU A 78 -20.83 -0.10 9.74
C LEU A 78 -21.84 0.84 9.07
N ILE A 79 -23.04 0.36 8.76
CA ILE A 79 -24.10 1.17 8.14
C ILE A 79 -24.43 2.39 9.03
N ARG A 80 -24.62 2.17 10.33
CA ARG A 80 -24.92 3.27 11.28
C ARG A 80 -23.76 4.26 11.39
N GLN A 81 -22.53 3.78 11.40
CA GLN A 81 -21.36 4.65 11.51
C GLN A 81 -21.13 5.46 10.23
N LEU A 82 -21.29 4.86 9.06
CA LEU A 82 -21.21 5.58 7.79
C LEU A 82 -22.28 6.66 7.70
N ALA A 83 -23.52 6.35 8.10
CA ALA A 83 -24.61 7.33 8.14
C ALA A 83 -24.32 8.50 9.11
N ALA A 84 -23.77 8.20 10.29
CA ALA A 84 -23.42 9.22 11.29
C ALA A 84 -22.30 10.15 10.79
N VAL A 85 -21.27 9.61 10.14
CA VAL A 85 -20.18 10.41 9.58
C VAL A 85 -20.66 11.24 8.39
N ARG A 86 -21.51 10.66 7.51
CA ARG A 86 -22.11 11.37 6.37
C ARG A 86 -22.96 12.56 6.79
N ALA A 87 -23.56 12.52 7.99
CA ALA A 87 -24.35 13.61 8.55
C ALA A 87 -23.52 14.80 9.09
N ILE A 88 -22.21 14.68 9.19
CA ILE A 88 -21.33 15.75 9.69
C ILE A 88 -21.21 16.85 8.62
N PRO A 89 -21.47 18.12 8.95
CA PRO A 89 -21.32 19.22 8.00
C PRO A 89 -19.90 19.30 7.43
N GLY A 90 -19.78 19.43 6.10
CA GLY A 90 -18.50 19.50 5.42
C GLY A 90 -17.95 18.13 4.96
N VAL A 91 -18.62 17.03 5.27
CA VAL A 91 -18.32 15.72 4.73
C VAL A 91 -19.07 15.53 3.42
N GLU A 92 -18.36 15.39 2.32
CA GLU A 92 -18.94 15.22 0.97
C GLU A 92 -19.23 13.75 0.65
N ALA A 93 -18.31 12.85 1.00
CA ALA A 93 -18.47 11.42 0.76
C ALA A 93 -17.80 10.61 1.89
N VAL A 94 -18.32 9.40 2.14
CA VAL A 94 -17.82 8.50 3.18
C VAL A 94 -17.82 7.09 2.63
N ALA A 95 -16.72 6.39 2.81
CA ALA A 95 -16.60 5.00 2.42
C ALA A 95 -16.00 4.14 3.52
N TYR A 96 -16.32 2.86 3.49
CA TYR A 96 -15.68 1.84 4.30
C TYR A 96 -14.62 1.12 3.50
N SER A 97 -13.52 0.79 4.18
CA SER A 97 -12.51 -0.16 3.68
C SER A 97 -11.97 -0.98 4.85
N ASN A 98 -11.71 -2.26 4.63
CA ASN A 98 -11.10 -3.13 5.63
C ASN A 98 -9.65 -2.74 5.96
N GLN A 99 -9.01 -2.00 5.05
CA GLN A 99 -7.64 -1.50 5.22
C GLN A 99 -7.45 -0.16 4.48
N GLY A 100 -6.52 0.65 4.96
CA GLY A 100 -6.21 1.91 4.29
C GLY A 100 -5.40 1.70 3.00
N PRO A 101 -5.63 2.52 1.97
CA PRO A 101 -5.01 2.33 0.66
C PRO A 101 -3.48 2.49 0.65
N LEU A 102 -2.89 3.13 1.66
CA LEU A 102 -1.45 3.33 1.79
C LEU A 102 -0.83 2.56 2.96
N LEU A 103 -1.60 1.74 3.66
CA LEU A 103 -1.09 0.93 4.76
C LEU A 103 -0.46 -0.35 4.21
N GLN A 104 0.74 -0.65 4.70
CA GLN A 104 1.36 -1.94 4.46
C GLN A 104 0.72 -2.99 5.37
N GLY A 105 0.23 -4.06 4.77
CA GLY A 105 -0.47 -5.14 5.46
C GLY A 105 -1.92 -5.24 5.01
N GLY A 106 -2.57 -6.33 5.36
CA GLY A 106 -3.95 -6.61 4.99
C GLY A 106 -4.13 -8.05 4.51
N ASN A 107 -5.28 -8.33 3.94
CA ASN A 107 -5.56 -9.64 3.38
C ASN A 107 -5.02 -9.73 1.96
N ASN A 108 -4.31 -10.81 1.68
CA ASN A 108 -3.93 -11.17 0.33
C ASN A 108 -4.77 -12.35 -0.12
N GLY A 109 -5.15 -12.36 -1.37
CA GLY A 109 -5.84 -13.47 -2.01
C GLY A 109 -5.22 -13.81 -3.34
N ASN A 110 -5.58 -14.96 -3.86
CA ASN A 110 -5.18 -15.38 -5.19
C ASN A 110 -6.34 -15.09 -6.15
N VAL A 111 -6.02 -14.43 -7.25
CA VAL A 111 -6.96 -14.20 -8.36
C VAL A 111 -6.53 -15.08 -9.52
N HIS A 112 -7.46 -15.85 -10.06
CA HIS A 112 -7.21 -16.74 -11.17
C HIS A 112 -8.41 -16.73 -12.12
N ASP A 113 -8.14 -16.98 -13.38
CA ASP A 113 -9.17 -17.26 -14.37
C ASP A 113 -9.62 -18.71 -14.16
N PRO A 114 -10.91 -18.99 -13.94
CA PRO A 114 -11.42 -20.34 -13.75
C PRO A 114 -11.17 -21.24 -14.96
N ASP A 115 -11.00 -20.68 -16.16
CA ASP A 115 -10.73 -21.42 -17.39
C ASP A 115 -9.22 -21.69 -17.60
N ARG A 116 -8.35 -21.13 -16.75
CA ARG A 116 -6.86 -21.21 -16.84
C ARG A 116 -6.24 -21.56 -15.49
N GLU A 117 -6.50 -22.73 -14.99
CA GLU A 117 -6.07 -23.20 -13.66
C GLU A 117 -4.54 -23.18 -13.43
N GLU A 118 -3.75 -23.28 -14.52
CA GLU A 118 -2.27 -23.28 -14.44
C GLU A 118 -1.66 -21.92 -14.02
N LEU A 119 -2.34 -20.81 -14.26
CA LEU A 119 -1.89 -19.46 -13.91
C LEU A 119 -2.23 -19.07 -12.46
N SER A 120 -3.02 -19.89 -11.76
CA SER A 120 -3.57 -19.57 -10.43
C SER A 120 -2.52 -19.45 -9.32
N LYS A 121 -1.32 -19.98 -9.49
CA LYS A 121 -0.33 -20.08 -8.41
C LYS A 121 0.52 -18.82 -8.20
N ALA A 122 0.46 -17.84 -9.09
CA ALA A 122 1.41 -16.73 -9.11
C ALA A 122 0.85 -15.36 -8.66
N ASN A 123 -0.46 -15.22 -8.50
CA ASN A 123 -1.08 -13.91 -8.33
C ASN A 123 -1.63 -13.68 -6.93
N SER A 124 -0.74 -13.70 -5.92
CA SER A 124 -1.09 -13.20 -4.60
C SER A 124 -1.18 -11.67 -4.66
N VAL A 125 -2.38 -11.14 -4.51
CA VAL A 125 -2.67 -9.71 -4.59
C VAL A 125 -3.34 -9.20 -3.33
N PRO A 126 -3.13 -7.95 -2.92
CA PRO A 126 -3.86 -7.35 -1.82
C PRO A 126 -5.35 -7.28 -2.14
N LEU A 127 -6.20 -7.75 -1.22
CA LEU A 127 -7.65 -7.72 -1.31
C LEU A 127 -8.21 -6.62 -0.41
N TYR A 128 -8.93 -5.70 -1.01
CA TYR A 128 -9.67 -4.65 -0.32
C TYR A 128 -11.15 -4.98 -0.33
N THR A 129 -11.76 -5.03 0.85
CA THR A 129 -13.22 -5.07 0.98
C THR A 129 -13.68 -3.65 1.22
N VAL A 130 -14.44 -3.10 0.28
CA VAL A 130 -14.80 -1.68 0.25
C VAL A 130 -16.29 -1.49 0.04
N SER A 131 -16.83 -0.34 0.48
CA SER A 131 -18.17 0.10 0.11
C SER A 131 -18.19 0.74 -1.28
N ALA A 132 -19.37 0.89 -1.87
CA ALA A 132 -19.54 1.44 -3.22
C ALA A 132 -18.90 2.83 -3.40
N ASP A 133 -19.03 3.70 -2.38
CA ASP A 133 -18.50 5.06 -2.41
C ASP A 133 -16.96 5.16 -2.32
N PHE A 134 -16.26 4.05 -2.13
CA PHE A 134 -14.79 4.04 -1.98
C PHE A 134 -14.07 4.66 -3.17
N PHE A 135 -14.54 4.36 -4.38
CA PHE A 135 -13.96 4.87 -5.61
C PHE A 135 -14.18 6.37 -5.77
N ASN A 136 -15.34 6.86 -5.34
CA ASN A 136 -15.68 8.28 -5.34
C ASN A 136 -14.84 9.05 -4.30
N VAL A 137 -14.70 8.53 -3.09
CA VAL A 137 -13.88 9.16 -2.02
C VAL A 137 -12.43 9.28 -2.43
N LEU A 138 -11.88 8.28 -3.10
CA LEU A 138 -10.49 8.28 -3.55
C LEU A 138 -10.31 8.81 -4.98
N GLN A 139 -11.39 9.21 -5.64
CA GLN A 139 -11.39 9.72 -7.01
C GLN A 139 -10.71 8.76 -8.00
N LEU A 140 -10.94 7.46 -7.82
CA LEU A 140 -10.36 6.43 -8.67
C LEU A 140 -11.18 6.32 -9.97
N PRO A 141 -10.56 6.44 -11.15
CA PRO A 141 -11.25 6.31 -12.42
C PRO A 141 -11.63 4.84 -12.68
N VAL A 142 -12.86 4.60 -13.09
CA VAL A 142 -13.31 3.31 -13.61
C VAL A 142 -13.06 3.32 -15.10
N LEU A 143 -12.27 2.37 -15.59
CA LEU A 143 -11.89 2.29 -17.02
C LEU A 143 -12.86 1.46 -17.83
N ALA A 144 -13.45 0.41 -17.22
CA ALA A 144 -14.41 -0.48 -17.87
C ALA A 144 -15.33 -1.10 -16.83
N GLY A 145 -16.52 -1.52 -17.23
CA GLY A 145 -17.51 -2.14 -16.36
C GLY A 145 -18.30 -1.15 -15.50
N GLU A 146 -19.06 -1.70 -14.57
CA GLU A 146 -19.90 -0.93 -13.65
C GLU A 146 -19.47 -1.19 -12.19
N LEU A 147 -19.48 -0.14 -11.38
CA LEU A 147 -19.23 -0.28 -9.96
C LEU A 147 -20.41 -0.95 -9.25
N PRO A 148 -20.14 -1.76 -8.20
CA PRO A 148 -21.20 -2.32 -7.39
C PRO A 148 -22.06 -1.23 -6.77
N GLN A 149 -23.37 -1.36 -6.89
CA GLN A 149 -24.33 -0.37 -6.38
C GLN A 149 -24.75 -0.63 -4.92
N SER A 150 -24.48 -1.82 -4.39
CA SER A 150 -24.85 -2.16 -3.01
C SER A 150 -23.85 -1.64 -2.00
N GLU A 151 -24.32 -0.93 -1.00
CA GLU A 151 -23.45 -0.31 0.01
C GLU A 151 -22.66 -1.32 0.86
N ILE A 152 -23.24 -2.46 1.19
CA ILE A 152 -22.55 -3.55 1.93
C ILE A 152 -23.29 -4.86 1.60
N ALA A 153 -22.57 -5.87 1.17
CA ALA A 153 -23.12 -7.21 1.07
C ALA A 153 -23.35 -7.75 2.49
N VAL A 154 -24.60 -7.78 2.92
CA VAL A 154 -25.01 -8.29 4.23
C VAL A 154 -25.01 -9.83 4.23
N ASP A 155 -25.06 -10.44 3.06
CA ASP A 155 -25.10 -11.88 2.88
C ASP A 155 -23.79 -12.39 2.24
N ALA A 156 -23.03 -13.15 3.02
CA ALA A 156 -21.77 -13.76 2.56
C ALA A 156 -21.97 -14.84 1.46
N ALA A 157 -23.20 -15.21 1.16
CA ALA A 157 -23.53 -16.25 0.18
C ALA A 157 -23.71 -15.70 -1.24
N ALA A 158 -23.89 -14.40 -1.42
CA ALA A 158 -24.02 -13.80 -2.76
C ALA A 158 -22.62 -13.54 -3.37
N PRO A 159 -22.42 -13.84 -4.67
CA PRO A 159 -21.19 -13.48 -5.34
C PRO A 159 -21.05 -11.95 -5.33
N SER A 160 -20.00 -11.46 -4.69
CA SER A 160 -19.70 -10.04 -4.67
C SER A 160 -18.98 -9.65 -5.96
N PRO A 161 -19.36 -8.54 -6.61
CA PRO A 161 -18.62 -8.02 -7.75
C PRO A 161 -17.19 -7.66 -7.31
N VAL A 162 -16.22 -7.92 -8.18
CA VAL A 162 -14.80 -7.67 -7.94
C VAL A 162 -14.33 -6.63 -8.93
N VAL A 163 -13.60 -5.64 -8.44
CA VAL A 163 -12.93 -4.63 -9.27
C VAL A 163 -11.44 -4.94 -9.27
N LEU A 164 -10.85 -5.03 -10.45
CA LEU A 164 -9.43 -5.30 -10.64
C LEU A 164 -8.71 -4.04 -11.10
N THR A 165 -7.44 -3.93 -10.75
CA THR A 165 -6.58 -2.93 -11.40
C THR A 165 -6.31 -3.36 -12.84
N GLN A 166 -6.11 -2.40 -13.74
CA GLN A 166 -5.80 -2.70 -15.15
C GLN A 166 -4.61 -3.66 -15.27
N SER A 167 -3.53 -3.39 -14.52
CA SER A 167 -2.33 -4.23 -14.57
C SER A 167 -2.57 -5.67 -14.08
N LEU A 168 -3.54 -5.90 -13.21
CA LEU A 168 -3.92 -7.25 -12.78
C LEU A 168 -4.84 -7.89 -13.81
N ALA A 169 -5.79 -7.16 -14.35
CA ALA A 169 -6.67 -7.63 -15.41
C ALA A 169 -5.86 -8.11 -16.64
N ASP A 170 -4.88 -7.30 -17.07
CA ASP A 170 -3.99 -7.64 -18.18
C ASP A 170 -3.18 -8.92 -17.91
N LYS A 171 -2.80 -9.17 -16.65
CA LYS A 171 -2.08 -10.39 -16.27
C LYS A 171 -2.95 -11.64 -16.19
N VAL A 172 -4.20 -11.49 -15.76
CA VAL A 172 -5.11 -12.62 -15.51
C VAL A 172 -5.81 -13.02 -16.79
N PHE A 173 -6.27 -12.05 -17.58
CA PHE A 173 -7.15 -12.30 -18.74
C PHE A 173 -6.44 -12.28 -20.09
N ASP A 174 -5.13 -11.93 -20.11
CA ASP A 174 -4.24 -12.03 -21.27
C ASP A 174 -4.97 -11.94 -22.63
N ASP A 175 -5.12 -10.73 -23.19
CA ASP A 175 -5.76 -10.43 -24.49
C ASP A 175 -7.31 -10.40 -24.57
N GLN A 176 -8.06 -10.54 -23.49
CA GLN A 176 -9.48 -10.22 -23.52
C GLN A 176 -9.77 -8.93 -22.74
N PRO A 177 -10.54 -7.97 -23.30
CA PRO A 177 -10.97 -6.83 -22.54
C PRO A 177 -11.83 -7.32 -21.36
N ALA A 178 -11.45 -6.90 -20.15
CA ALA A 178 -12.24 -7.14 -18.95
C ALA A 178 -13.66 -6.58 -19.20
N ALA A 179 -14.67 -7.43 -19.14
CA ALA A 179 -16.06 -7.08 -19.34
C ALA A 179 -16.63 -6.27 -18.16
#